data_d611a5a03da58fd377c09bc24e03837f
#
_entry.id   d611a5a03da58fd377c09bc24e03837f
#
_cell.length_a   1.000
_cell.length_b   1.000
_cell.length_c   1.000
_cell.angle_alpha   90.00
_cell.angle_beta   90.00
_cell.angle_gamma   90.00
#
_symmetry.space_group_name_H-M   'P 1'
#
loop_
_entity.id
_entity.type
_entity.pdbx_description
1 polymer ?
#
loop_
_entity_poly.entity_id
_entity_poly.type
_entity_poly.pdbx_seq_one_letter_code
_entity_poly.pdbx_strand_id
1 'polypeptide(L)'
;WEGNLVLGFIAGLMVTEIGFDHYGASSALGAACFWIHLVIVLLFLGGAVYEVLAPLVAKGADPYTLLRYLLFRTPEALARGAPVAYLFALLVLLSRLGEDAELKALLALGVRRERLLLPFLLLGTAIALAAFLLGEGLVPQALAQGQDLLRREVLERPRALLTPGATFQDAQGRVVYVGKVEGEAIGALRVLSREEVLLAERGSFRGGVLHVEEGTRITYEGSRPRTLARFQRGELVLKDLTFDPWQNPANRMTLAELRKEVQRLRQMGVRAGLEATTYYRRFAEPLAAPVFALFAVGLAFYLLGGSRSLGLVGVAVLTFFYYATWSVGRIMGEQNALDPFLAAFGPNLLYGALGLFLFLGGRR
;
A
#
# COMPACT_ATOMS: atom_id res chain seq x y z
N TRP A 1 -21.49 -12.73 0.65
CA TRP A 1 -20.36 -11.76 0.66
C TRP A 1 -19.04 -12.38 0.21
N GLU A 2 -18.89 -13.69 0.31
CA GLU A 2 -17.70 -14.42 -0.17
C GLU A 2 -17.65 -14.53 -1.72
N GLY A 3 -18.78 -14.45 -2.40
CA GLY A 3 -18.85 -14.52 -3.86
C GLY A 3 -18.23 -13.35 -4.62
N ASN A 4 -18.20 -12.16 -4.04
CA ASN A 4 -17.65 -10.97 -4.71
C ASN A 4 -16.11 -10.92 -4.73
N LEU A 5 -15.44 -11.55 -3.77
CA LEU A 5 -13.98 -11.68 -3.75
C LEU A 5 -13.47 -12.63 -4.83
N VAL A 6 -14.19 -13.73 -5.05
CA VAL A 6 -13.90 -14.70 -6.11
C VAL A 6 -14.16 -14.10 -7.50
N LEU A 7 -15.23 -13.30 -7.63
CA LEU A 7 -15.54 -12.61 -8.91
C LEU A 7 -14.50 -11.54 -9.26
N GLY A 8 -13.96 -10.79 -8.30
CA GLY A 8 -12.87 -9.83 -8.53
C GLY A 8 -11.56 -10.53 -8.94
N PHE A 9 -11.29 -11.70 -8.36
CA PHE A 9 -10.13 -12.52 -8.71
C PHE A 9 -10.27 -13.14 -10.11
N ILE A 10 -11.47 -13.65 -10.44
CA ILE A 10 -11.79 -14.20 -11.76
C ILE A 10 -11.81 -13.11 -12.83
N ALA A 11 -12.32 -11.91 -12.54
CA ALA A 11 -12.29 -10.78 -13.47
C ALA A 11 -10.85 -10.32 -13.77
N GLY A 12 -9.95 -10.33 -12.78
CA GLY A 12 -8.52 -10.11 -12.99
C GLY A 12 -7.88 -11.18 -13.89
N LEU A 13 -8.27 -12.44 -13.72
CA LEU A 13 -7.85 -13.56 -14.55
C LEU A 13 -8.39 -13.45 -15.99
N MET A 14 -9.66 -13.11 -16.16
CA MET A 14 -10.28 -12.98 -17.50
C MET A 14 -9.70 -11.81 -18.31
N VAL A 15 -9.35 -10.70 -17.66
CA VAL A 15 -8.72 -9.55 -18.33
C VAL A 15 -7.34 -9.93 -18.87
N THR A 16 -6.62 -10.83 -18.20
CA THR A 16 -5.32 -11.35 -18.69
C THR A 16 -5.49 -12.38 -19.83
N GLU A 17 -6.58 -13.14 -19.88
CA GLU A 17 -6.83 -14.11 -20.95
C GLU A 17 -7.41 -13.48 -22.23
N ILE A 18 -8.37 -12.58 -22.12
CA ILE A 18 -9.10 -12.01 -23.28
C ILE A 18 -8.20 -11.15 -24.18
N GLY A 19 -7.13 -10.54 -23.64
CA GLY A 19 -6.24 -9.66 -24.41
C GLY A 19 -5.27 -10.39 -25.35
N PHE A 20 -5.06 -11.68 -25.20
CA PHE A 20 -3.95 -12.41 -25.83
C PHE A 20 -4.32 -13.49 -26.85
N ASP A 21 -5.58 -13.89 -26.95
CA ASP A 21 -6.01 -14.94 -27.90
C ASP A 21 -5.83 -14.58 -29.37
N HIS A 22 -5.66 -13.29 -29.67
CA HIS A 22 -5.53 -12.83 -31.07
C HIS A 22 -4.13 -13.05 -31.69
N TYR A 23 -3.12 -13.41 -30.89
CA TYR A 23 -1.73 -13.52 -31.35
C TYR A 23 -1.06 -14.88 -31.11
N GLY A 24 -1.81 -15.95 -30.77
CA GLY A 24 -1.26 -17.31 -30.65
C GLY A 24 -0.22 -17.56 -29.56
N ALA A 25 0.16 -16.51 -28.79
CA ALA A 25 1.09 -16.59 -27.65
C ALA A 25 0.36 -16.79 -26.33
N SER A 26 -0.93 -17.07 -26.37
CA SER A 26 -1.92 -16.85 -25.32
C SER A 26 -1.73 -17.69 -24.04
N SER A 27 -1.41 -18.97 -24.16
CA SER A 27 -1.45 -19.85 -22.99
C SER A 27 -0.23 -19.71 -22.06
N ALA A 28 0.96 -19.59 -22.61
CA ALA A 28 2.20 -19.51 -21.81
C ALA A 28 2.39 -18.14 -21.19
N LEU A 29 1.95 -17.07 -21.87
CA LEU A 29 2.12 -15.70 -21.42
C LEU A 29 1.07 -15.29 -20.40
N GLY A 30 -0.20 -15.67 -20.62
CA GLY A 30 -1.26 -15.50 -19.63
C GLY A 30 -0.91 -16.21 -18.31
N ALA A 31 -0.41 -17.45 -18.41
CA ALA A 31 0.07 -18.20 -17.26
C ALA A 31 1.26 -17.48 -16.57
N ALA A 32 2.24 -16.98 -17.33
CA ALA A 32 3.36 -16.24 -16.75
C ALA A 32 2.92 -14.95 -16.04
N CYS A 33 2.02 -14.17 -16.66
CA CYS A 33 1.44 -12.98 -16.04
C CYS A 33 0.69 -13.32 -14.76
N PHE A 34 -0.08 -14.38 -14.75
CA PHE A 34 -0.79 -14.86 -13.56
C PHE A 34 0.17 -15.23 -12.43
N TRP A 35 1.18 -16.04 -12.73
CA TRP A 35 2.16 -16.46 -11.71
C TRP A 35 2.97 -15.29 -11.18
N ILE A 36 3.36 -14.34 -12.03
CA ILE A 36 4.05 -13.13 -11.62
C ILE A 36 3.16 -12.28 -10.69
N HIS A 37 1.89 -12.09 -11.07
CA HIS A 37 0.93 -11.37 -10.22
C HIS A 37 0.75 -12.06 -8.88
N LEU A 38 0.58 -13.38 -8.88
CA LEU A 38 0.47 -14.17 -7.65
C LEU A 38 1.69 -14.00 -6.75
N VAL A 39 2.90 -14.08 -7.30
CA VAL A 39 4.14 -13.86 -6.54
C VAL A 39 4.19 -12.46 -5.96
N ILE A 40 3.83 -11.42 -6.72
CA ILE A 40 3.80 -10.04 -6.23
C ILE A 40 2.78 -9.88 -5.10
N VAL A 41 1.58 -10.44 -5.25
CA VAL A 41 0.55 -10.43 -4.20
C VAL A 41 1.06 -11.14 -2.94
N LEU A 42 1.68 -12.32 -3.10
CA LEU A 42 2.26 -13.07 -1.97
C LEU A 42 3.39 -12.29 -1.27
N LEU A 43 4.23 -11.55 -2.02
CA LEU A 43 5.25 -10.68 -1.42
C LEU A 43 4.63 -9.53 -0.61
N PHE A 44 3.58 -8.89 -1.13
CA PHE A 44 2.86 -7.86 -0.37
C PHE A 44 2.20 -8.43 0.89
N LEU A 45 1.57 -9.60 0.78
CA LEU A 45 0.98 -10.28 1.94
C LEU A 45 2.05 -10.77 2.92
N GLY A 46 3.22 -11.21 2.41
CA GLY A 46 4.37 -11.61 3.23
C GLY A 46 4.88 -10.47 4.12
N GLY A 47 4.90 -9.24 3.61
CA GLY A 47 5.18 -8.05 4.41
C GLY A 47 4.18 -7.88 5.57
N ALA A 48 2.89 -8.02 5.30
CA ALA A 48 1.85 -7.96 6.34
C ALA A 48 1.97 -9.10 7.36
N VAL A 49 2.38 -10.30 6.92
CA VAL A 49 2.68 -11.42 7.83
C VAL A 49 3.82 -11.06 8.75
N TYR A 50 4.92 -10.57 8.22
CA TYR A 50 6.11 -10.25 9.01
C TYR A 50 5.88 -9.09 9.99
N GLU A 51 5.28 -8.01 9.53
CA GLU A 51 5.12 -6.78 10.31
C GLU A 51 4.01 -6.86 11.36
N VAL A 52 2.90 -7.53 11.03
CA VAL A 52 1.69 -7.54 11.86
C VAL A 52 1.46 -8.91 12.49
N LEU A 53 1.49 -9.98 11.68
CA LEU A 53 1.05 -11.29 12.15
C LEU A 53 2.10 -12.03 12.94
N ALA A 54 3.39 -11.97 12.58
CA ALA A 54 4.43 -12.67 13.31
C ALA A 54 4.50 -12.27 14.80
N PRO A 55 4.43 -10.97 15.16
CA PRO A 55 4.33 -10.56 16.55
C PRO A 55 3.07 -11.06 17.27
N LEU A 56 1.93 -11.14 16.54
CA LEU A 56 0.66 -11.60 17.10
C LEU A 56 0.66 -13.12 17.34
N VAL A 57 1.20 -13.89 16.38
CA VAL A 57 1.38 -15.35 16.52
C VAL A 57 2.26 -15.68 17.73
N ALA A 58 3.40 -15.00 17.86
CA ALA A 58 4.32 -15.19 18.97
C ALA A 58 3.66 -14.95 20.35
N LYS A 59 2.56 -14.18 20.37
CA LYS A 59 1.78 -13.86 21.56
C LYS A 59 0.52 -14.72 21.74
N GLY A 60 0.32 -15.74 20.91
CA GLY A 60 -0.79 -16.69 21.04
C GLY A 60 -2.12 -16.20 20.43
N ALA A 61 -2.09 -15.28 19.47
CA ALA A 61 -3.29 -14.94 18.71
C ALA A 61 -3.81 -16.12 17.90
N ASP A 62 -5.13 -16.19 17.71
CA ASP A 62 -5.77 -17.27 16.99
C ASP A 62 -5.36 -17.30 15.50
N PRO A 63 -4.80 -18.42 14.98
CA PRO A 63 -4.40 -18.53 13.59
C PRO A 63 -5.53 -18.28 12.58
N TYR A 64 -6.77 -18.62 12.92
CA TYR A 64 -7.93 -18.37 12.06
C TYR A 64 -8.21 -16.87 11.92
N THR A 65 -8.14 -16.12 13.00
CA THR A 65 -8.24 -14.64 12.98
C THR A 65 -7.16 -14.01 12.12
N LEU A 66 -5.94 -14.53 12.19
CA LEU A 66 -4.81 -14.07 11.37
C LEU A 66 -5.02 -14.35 9.89
N LEU A 67 -5.51 -15.52 9.54
CA LEU A 67 -5.86 -15.86 8.15
C LEU A 67 -6.95 -14.93 7.61
N ARG A 68 -7.99 -14.65 8.38
CA ARG A 68 -9.04 -13.69 7.99
C ARG A 68 -8.48 -12.28 7.78
N TYR A 69 -7.55 -11.85 8.63
CA TYR A 69 -6.88 -10.56 8.44
C TYR A 69 -6.12 -10.50 7.11
N LEU A 70 -5.39 -11.55 6.74
CA LEU A 70 -4.71 -11.64 5.45
C LEU A 70 -5.70 -11.55 4.27
N LEU A 71 -6.86 -12.19 4.38
CA LEU A 71 -7.90 -12.08 3.36
C LEU A 71 -8.39 -10.64 3.20
N PHE A 72 -8.53 -9.88 4.28
CA PHE A 72 -8.87 -8.46 4.21
C PHE A 72 -7.75 -7.57 3.63
N ARG A 73 -6.51 -8.03 3.67
CA ARG A 73 -5.36 -7.34 3.04
C ARG A 73 -5.21 -7.66 1.55
N THR A 74 -5.78 -8.75 1.09
CA THR A 74 -5.68 -9.21 -0.31
C THR A 74 -6.15 -8.17 -1.33
N PRO A 75 -7.28 -7.46 -1.17
CA PRO A 75 -7.71 -6.44 -2.15
C PRO A 75 -6.70 -5.31 -2.34
N GLU A 76 -6.05 -4.87 -1.26
CA GLU A 76 -4.99 -3.85 -1.33
C GLU A 76 -3.78 -4.37 -2.12
N ALA A 77 -3.35 -5.60 -1.83
CA ALA A 77 -2.24 -6.25 -2.52
C ALA A 77 -2.52 -6.42 -4.02
N LEU A 78 -3.75 -6.83 -4.39
CA LEU A 78 -4.18 -6.95 -5.78
C LEU A 78 -4.18 -5.59 -6.49
N ALA A 79 -4.80 -4.57 -5.90
CA ALA A 79 -4.89 -3.25 -6.53
C ALA A 79 -3.52 -2.62 -6.77
N ARG A 80 -2.60 -2.74 -5.81
CA ARG A 80 -1.23 -2.19 -5.91
C ARG A 80 -0.30 -3.06 -6.76
N GLY A 81 -0.47 -4.38 -6.71
CA GLY A 81 0.35 -5.33 -7.45
C GLY A 81 0.09 -5.33 -8.96
N ALA A 82 -1.14 -5.05 -9.38
CA ALA A 82 -1.55 -5.19 -10.77
C ALA A 82 -0.72 -4.35 -11.77
N PRO A 83 -0.48 -3.04 -11.58
CA PRO A 83 0.34 -2.25 -12.51
C PRO A 83 1.76 -2.78 -12.65
N VAL A 84 2.33 -3.30 -11.57
CA VAL A 84 3.69 -3.79 -11.53
C VAL A 84 3.82 -5.14 -12.20
N ALA A 85 2.88 -6.03 -11.90
CA ALA A 85 2.78 -7.31 -12.59
C ALA A 85 2.66 -7.10 -14.11
N TYR A 86 1.89 -6.09 -14.50
CA TYR A 86 1.74 -5.71 -15.89
C TYR A 86 3.05 -5.21 -16.52
N LEU A 87 3.79 -4.31 -15.85
CA LEU A 87 5.11 -3.88 -16.31
C LEU A 87 6.04 -5.09 -16.54
N PHE A 88 6.13 -5.95 -15.52
CA PHE A 88 7.01 -7.11 -15.58
C PHE A 88 6.64 -8.04 -16.74
N ALA A 89 5.35 -8.35 -16.88
CA ALA A 89 4.84 -9.17 -17.95
C ALA A 89 5.13 -8.59 -19.33
N LEU A 90 4.93 -7.28 -19.51
CA LEU A 90 5.24 -6.60 -20.77
C LEU A 90 6.72 -6.66 -21.12
N LEU A 91 7.60 -6.41 -20.15
CA LEU A 91 9.04 -6.44 -20.40
C LEU A 91 9.50 -7.85 -20.76
N VAL A 92 8.98 -8.89 -20.10
CA VAL A 92 9.26 -10.30 -20.46
C VAL A 92 8.76 -10.64 -21.86
N LEU A 93 7.50 -10.27 -22.17
CA LEU A 93 6.93 -10.49 -23.49
C LEU A 93 7.73 -9.81 -24.60
N LEU A 94 7.98 -8.52 -24.44
CA LEU A 94 8.66 -7.73 -25.45
C LEU A 94 10.14 -8.13 -25.61
N SER A 95 10.79 -8.61 -24.54
CA SER A 95 12.12 -9.20 -24.61
C SER A 95 12.11 -10.45 -25.49
N ARG A 96 11.16 -11.36 -25.26
CA ARG A 96 11.00 -12.57 -26.05
C ARG A 96 10.71 -12.27 -27.53
N LEU A 97 9.74 -11.40 -27.81
CA LEU A 97 9.42 -10.99 -29.19
C LEU A 97 10.62 -10.33 -29.88
N GLY A 98 11.50 -9.69 -29.12
CA GLY A 98 12.77 -9.13 -29.61
C GLY A 98 13.80 -10.21 -29.94
N GLU A 99 13.97 -11.21 -29.08
CA GLU A 99 14.88 -12.36 -29.23
C GLU A 99 14.49 -13.23 -30.42
N ASP A 100 13.20 -13.52 -30.57
CA ASP A 100 12.64 -14.32 -31.65
C ASP A 100 12.54 -13.55 -32.99
N ALA A 101 13.03 -12.30 -33.02
CA ALA A 101 12.98 -11.37 -34.16
C ALA A 101 11.55 -11.08 -34.68
N GLU A 102 10.50 -11.47 -33.97
CA GLU A 102 9.09 -11.28 -34.38
C GLU A 102 8.75 -9.80 -34.50
N LEU A 103 9.23 -8.98 -33.55
CA LEU A 103 9.02 -7.53 -33.61
C LEU A 103 9.66 -6.88 -34.83
N LYS A 104 10.84 -7.38 -35.25
CA LYS A 104 11.52 -6.93 -36.48
C LYS A 104 10.73 -7.36 -37.71
N ALA A 105 10.22 -8.59 -37.75
CA ALA A 105 9.41 -9.11 -38.85
C ALA A 105 8.13 -8.29 -39.04
N LEU A 106 7.41 -7.95 -37.95
CA LEU A 106 6.23 -7.09 -38.00
C LEU A 106 6.51 -5.71 -38.59
N LEU A 107 7.63 -5.10 -38.18
CA LEU A 107 8.05 -3.82 -38.74
C LEU A 107 8.44 -3.91 -40.20
N ALA A 108 9.11 -5.00 -40.64
CA ALA A 108 9.47 -5.23 -42.03
C ALA A 108 8.23 -5.43 -42.91
N LEU A 109 7.14 -5.98 -42.37
CA LEU A 109 5.83 -6.08 -43.04
C LEU A 109 5.06 -4.74 -43.10
N GLY A 110 5.67 -3.63 -42.62
CA GLY A 110 5.07 -2.30 -42.67
C GLY A 110 4.07 -1.99 -41.55
N VAL A 111 4.01 -2.81 -40.47
CA VAL A 111 3.16 -2.54 -39.32
C VAL A 111 3.70 -1.30 -38.61
N ARG A 112 2.85 -0.28 -38.42
CA ARG A 112 3.22 0.94 -37.73
C ARG A 112 3.44 0.68 -36.21
N ARG A 113 4.46 1.30 -35.64
CA ARG A 113 4.79 1.18 -34.19
C ARG A 113 3.62 1.59 -33.29
N GLU A 114 2.87 2.61 -33.69
CA GLU A 114 1.70 3.11 -32.97
C GLU A 114 0.59 2.04 -32.88
N ARG A 115 0.44 1.22 -33.93
CA ARG A 115 -0.51 0.07 -33.93
C ARG A 115 -0.07 -1.03 -32.99
N LEU A 116 1.23 -1.23 -32.81
CA LEU A 116 1.76 -2.20 -31.85
C LEU A 116 1.66 -1.71 -30.40
N LEU A 117 1.75 -0.40 -30.16
CA LEU A 117 1.59 0.19 -28.84
C LEU A 117 0.13 0.19 -28.35
N LEU A 118 -0.84 0.39 -29.24
CA LEU A 118 -2.25 0.60 -28.93
C LEU A 118 -2.86 -0.51 -28.06
N PRO A 119 -2.74 -1.82 -28.37
CA PRO A 119 -3.33 -2.89 -27.57
C PRO A 119 -2.78 -2.91 -26.15
N PHE A 120 -1.48 -2.63 -25.97
CA PHE A 120 -0.87 -2.56 -24.64
C PHE A 120 -1.34 -1.33 -23.87
N LEU A 121 -1.52 -0.17 -24.49
CA LEU A 121 -2.12 1.00 -23.85
C LEU A 121 -3.56 0.75 -23.42
N LEU A 122 -4.36 0.10 -24.27
CA LEU A 122 -5.75 -0.23 -23.94
C LEU A 122 -5.83 -1.19 -22.77
N LEU A 123 -5.02 -2.24 -22.78
CA LEU A 123 -4.95 -3.20 -21.68
C LEU A 123 -4.44 -2.53 -20.38
N GLY A 124 -3.38 -1.72 -20.47
CA GLY A 124 -2.89 -0.95 -19.32
C GLY A 124 -3.93 -0.01 -18.75
N THR A 125 -4.73 0.64 -19.62
CA THR A 125 -5.84 1.50 -19.18
C THR A 125 -6.96 0.69 -18.51
N ALA A 126 -7.28 -0.48 -19.03
CA ALA A 126 -8.25 -1.39 -18.40
C ALA A 126 -7.78 -1.86 -17.02
N ILE A 127 -6.51 -2.23 -16.89
CA ILE A 127 -5.89 -2.59 -15.60
C ILE A 127 -5.90 -1.39 -14.64
N ALA A 128 -5.58 -0.18 -15.13
CA ALA A 128 -5.64 1.03 -14.32
C ALA A 128 -7.04 1.30 -13.79
N LEU A 129 -8.06 1.15 -14.63
CA LEU A 129 -9.45 1.32 -14.23
C LEU A 129 -9.88 0.28 -13.19
N ALA A 130 -9.54 -0.99 -13.42
CA ALA A 130 -9.83 -2.08 -12.48
C ALA A 130 -9.14 -1.86 -11.11
N ALA A 131 -7.85 -1.50 -11.12
CA ALA A 131 -7.09 -1.20 -9.90
C ALA A 131 -7.65 0.02 -9.16
N PHE A 132 -8.08 1.06 -9.88
CA PHE A 132 -8.72 2.24 -9.30
C PHE A 132 -10.05 1.89 -8.64
N LEU A 133 -10.92 1.15 -9.34
CA LEU A 133 -12.22 0.73 -8.81
C LEU A 133 -12.08 -0.18 -7.58
N LEU A 134 -11.12 -1.10 -7.59
CA LEU A 134 -10.78 -1.91 -6.42
C LEU A 134 -10.27 -1.04 -5.27
N GLY A 135 -9.34 -0.13 -5.57
CA GLY A 135 -8.71 0.76 -4.60
C GLY A 135 -9.68 1.71 -3.91
N GLU A 136 -10.72 2.16 -4.60
CA GLU A 136 -11.71 3.09 -4.06
C GLU A 136 -12.93 2.38 -3.45
N GLY A 137 -13.37 1.27 -4.05
CA GLY A 137 -14.58 0.57 -3.62
C GLY A 137 -14.32 -0.44 -2.51
N LEU A 138 -13.42 -1.40 -2.75
CA LEU A 138 -13.26 -2.57 -1.89
C LEU A 138 -12.15 -2.39 -0.84
N VAL A 139 -11.05 -1.76 -1.20
CA VAL A 139 -9.85 -1.66 -0.32
C VAL A 139 -10.16 -0.92 0.99
N PRO A 140 -10.80 0.26 1.04
CA PRO A 140 -11.07 0.95 2.30
C PRO A 140 -11.93 0.13 3.25
N GLN A 141 -12.98 -0.53 2.71
CA GLN A 141 -13.88 -1.37 3.49
C GLN A 141 -13.16 -2.62 4.04
N ALA A 142 -12.36 -3.28 3.20
CA ALA A 142 -11.61 -4.47 3.61
C ALA A 142 -10.58 -4.13 4.70
N LEU A 143 -9.84 -3.02 4.54
CA LEU A 143 -8.87 -2.56 5.54
C LEU A 143 -9.55 -2.19 6.86
N ALA A 144 -10.72 -1.55 6.83
CA ALA A 144 -11.48 -1.23 8.02
C ALA A 144 -11.92 -2.51 8.76
N GLN A 145 -12.50 -3.48 8.03
CA GLN A 145 -12.92 -4.77 8.61
C GLN A 145 -11.74 -5.58 9.17
N GLY A 146 -10.60 -5.58 8.47
CA GLY A 146 -9.38 -6.23 8.96
C GLY A 146 -8.90 -5.65 10.28
N GLN A 147 -8.99 -4.35 10.45
CA GLN A 147 -8.63 -3.70 11.71
C GLN A 147 -9.64 -3.92 12.83
N ASP A 148 -10.91 -3.89 12.51
CA ASP A 148 -11.94 -4.22 13.51
C ASP A 148 -11.77 -5.66 14.01
N LEU A 149 -11.35 -6.58 13.13
CA LEU A 149 -11.04 -7.94 13.50
C LEU A 149 -9.85 -8.01 14.46
N LEU A 150 -8.73 -7.35 14.13
CA LEU A 150 -7.57 -7.29 15.02
C LEU A 150 -7.90 -6.62 16.34
N ARG A 151 -8.67 -5.54 16.29
CA ARG A 151 -9.11 -4.82 17.49
C ARG A 151 -9.91 -5.73 18.42
N ARG A 152 -10.86 -6.50 17.91
CA ARG A 152 -11.65 -7.44 18.73
C ARG A 152 -10.75 -8.51 19.36
N GLU A 153 -9.86 -9.12 18.59
CA GLU A 153 -8.92 -10.10 19.11
C GLU A 153 -8.06 -9.54 20.24
N VAL A 154 -7.59 -8.30 20.08
CA VAL A 154 -6.83 -7.59 21.12
C VAL A 154 -7.65 -7.29 22.36
N LEU A 155 -8.88 -6.84 22.19
CA LEU A 155 -9.77 -6.51 23.32
C LEU A 155 -10.22 -7.74 24.08
N GLU A 156 -10.42 -8.87 23.37
CA GLU A 156 -10.82 -10.14 23.98
C GLU A 156 -9.64 -10.86 24.66
N ARG A 157 -8.41 -10.65 24.16
CA ARG A 157 -7.19 -11.29 24.68
C ARG A 157 -6.07 -10.28 24.93
N PRO A 158 -6.24 -9.32 25.85
CA PRO A 158 -5.25 -8.26 26.07
C PRO A 158 -3.87 -8.80 26.44
N ARG A 159 -3.78 -10.01 27.06
CA ARG A 159 -2.50 -10.66 27.39
C ARG A 159 -1.62 -10.95 26.17
N ALA A 160 -2.22 -11.25 25.02
CA ALA A 160 -1.46 -11.60 23.82
C ALA A 160 -0.71 -10.39 23.22
N LEU A 161 -1.10 -9.18 23.55
CA LEU A 161 -0.59 -7.96 22.91
C LEU A 161 0.14 -7.00 23.82
N LEU A 162 -0.11 -7.10 25.12
CA LEU A 162 0.57 -6.30 26.13
C LEU A 162 1.94 -6.91 26.42
N THR A 163 2.94 -6.52 25.64
CA THR A 163 4.34 -6.82 25.95
C THR A 163 5.01 -5.62 26.57
N PRO A 164 6.03 -5.83 27.41
CA PRO A 164 6.89 -4.75 27.85
C PRO A 164 7.46 -3.99 26.67
N GLY A 165 7.33 -2.65 26.67
CA GLY A 165 7.74 -1.80 25.56
C GLY A 165 6.69 -1.61 24.47
N ALA A 166 5.52 -2.25 24.54
CA ALA A 166 4.45 -2.04 23.58
C ALA A 166 3.96 -0.59 23.56
N THR A 167 3.78 -0.05 22.38
CA THR A 167 3.28 1.30 22.14
C THR A 167 2.02 1.24 21.29
N PHE A 168 0.96 1.90 21.70
CA PHE A 168 -0.32 1.98 20.99
C PHE A 168 -0.68 3.44 20.76
N GLN A 169 -1.38 3.71 19.68
CA GLN A 169 -1.95 5.02 19.41
C GLN A 169 -3.47 4.90 19.29
N ASP A 170 -4.21 5.82 19.89
CA ASP A 170 -5.66 5.87 19.72
C ASP A 170 -6.07 6.88 18.63
N ALA A 171 -7.36 6.86 18.27
CA ALA A 171 -7.92 7.77 17.26
C ALA A 171 -7.80 9.26 17.64
N GLN A 172 -7.56 9.58 18.91
CA GLN A 172 -7.34 10.94 19.40
C GLN A 172 -5.88 11.36 19.34
N GLY A 173 -5.01 10.47 18.81
CA GLY A 173 -3.58 10.72 18.71
C GLY A 173 -2.83 10.59 20.04
N ARG A 174 -3.46 9.97 21.06
CA ARG A 174 -2.79 9.65 22.33
C ARG A 174 -1.93 8.40 22.15
N VAL A 175 -0.69 8.47 22.58
CA VAL A 175 0.26 7.36 22.56
C VAL A 175 0.31 6.72 23.94
N VAL A 176 -0.01 5.45 24.02
CA VAL A 176 0.04 4.66 25.26
C VAL A 176 1.28 3.78 25.20
N TYR A 177 2.18 3.94 26.14
CA TYR A 177 3.37 3.12 26.31
C TYR A 177 3.22 2.21 27.54
N VAL A 178 3.49 0.93 27.37
CA VAL A 178 3.44 -0.11 28.41
C VAL A 178 4.85 -0.47 28.83
N GLY A 179 5.24 -0.14 30.05
CA GLY A 179 6.60 -0.41 30.52
C GLY A 179 6.81 -1.84 31.01
N LYS A 180 5.87 -2.38 31.81
CA LYS A 180 5.92 -3.74 32.37
C LYS A 180 4.58 -4.43 32.26
N VAL A 181 4.59 -5.75 32.16
CA VAL A 181 3.38 -6.58 32.14
C VAL A 181 3.56 -7.72 33.12
N GLU A 182 2.70 -7.79 34.14
CA GLU A 182 2.71 -8.83 35.17
C GLU A 182 1.31 -9.47 35.25
N GLY A 183 1.08 -10.53 34.48
CA GLY A 183 -0.23 -11.18 34.39
C GLY A 183 -1.29 -10.30 33.73
N GLU A 184 -2.31 -9.85 34.47
CA GLU A 184 -3.35 -8.91 34.02
C GLU A 184 -3.00 -7.45 34.36
N ALA A 185 -2.01 -7.24 35.21
CA ALA A 185 -1.58 -5.91 35.60
C ALA A 185 -0.54 -5.35 34.62
N ILE A 186 -0.69 -4.07 34.33
CA ILE A 186 0.23 -3.31 33.51
C ILE A 186 0.98 -2.37 34.44
N GLY A 187 2.31 -2.40 34.40
CA GLY A 187 3.14 -1.49 35.18
C GLY A 187 3.84 -0.43 34.35
N ALA A 188 4.22 0.68 34.97
CA ALA A 188 4.93 1.80 34.33
C ALA A 188 4.26 2.30 33.05
N LEU A 189 2.97 2.59 33.13
CA LEU A 189 2.15 3.02 32.01
C LEU A 189 2.35 4.51 31.77
N ARG A 190 2.52 4.90 30.52
CA ARG A 190 2.63 6.29 30.08
C ARG A 190 1.65 6.57 28.97
N VAL A 191 0.79 7.57 29.15
CA VAL A 191 -0.10 8.03 28.09
C VAL A 191 0.30 9.46 27.73
N LEU A 192 0.68 9.64 26.48
CA LEU A 192 1.16 10.89 25.91
C LEU A 192 0.12 11.46 24.97
N SER A 193 -0.29 12.70 25.19
CA SER A 193 -1.14 13.49 24.30
C SER A 193 -0.43 14.82 24.00
N ARG A 194 -0.98 15.60 23.08
CA ARG A 194 -0.42 16.93 22.74
C ARG A 194 -0.41 17.90 23.92
N GLU A 195 -1.37 17.78 24.84
CA GLU A 195 -1.58 18.72 25.93
C GLU A 195 -1.43 18.08 27.32
N GLU A 196 -1.21 16.76 27.36
CA GLU A 196 -1.27 16.03 28.62
C GLU A 196 -0.34 14.80 28.59
N VAL A 197 0.33 14.58 29.71
CA VAL A 197 1.09 13.34 29.98
C VAL A 197 0.51 12.71 31.24
N LEU A 198 0.08 11.45 31.12
CA LEU A 198 -0.39 10.66 32.23
C LEU A 198 0.64 9.56 32.51
N LEU A 199 1.12 9.52 33.72
CA LEU A 199 2.03 8.49 34.23
C LEU A 199 1.27 7.67 35.27
N ALA A 200 1.20 6.36 35.14
CA ALA A 200 0.59 5.49 36.15
C ALA A 200 1.51 4.33 36.49
N GLU A 201 1.59 4.02 37.78
CA GLU A 201 2.43 2.92 38.27
C GLU A 201 1.80 1.56 37.95
N ARG A 202 0.46 1.50 38.02
CA ARG A 202 -0.31 0.28 37.74
C ARG A 202 -1.52 0.59 36.89
N GLY A 203 -1.91 -0.38 36.09
CA GLY A 203 -3.15 -0.34 35.31
C GLY A 203 -3.62 -1.74 34.94
N SER A 204 -4.86 -1.82 34.51
CA SER A 204 -5.44 -3.03 33.94
C SER A 204 -6.33 -2.66 32.75
N PHE A 205 -6.36 -3.53 31.76
CA PHE A 205 -7.16 -3.33 30.56
C PHE A 205 -8.36 -4.25 30.59
N ARG A 206 -9.58 -3.71 30.62
CA ARG A 206 -10.83 -4.48 30.62
C ARG A 206 -11.85 -3.82 29.70
N GLY A 207 -12.37 -4.60 28.73
CA GLY A 207 -13.48 -4.14 27.89
C GLY A 207 -13.23 -2.86 27.09
N GLY A 208 -11.99 -2.58 26.68
CA GLY A 208 -11.65 -1.34 25.95
C GLY A 208 -11.41 -0.12 26.85
N VAL A 209 -11.47 -0.30 28.17
CA VAL A 209 -11.18 0.74 29.17
C VAL A 209 -9.86 0.40 29.85
N LEU A 210 -8.97 1.37 29.88
CA LEU A 210 -7.74 1.31 30.65
C LEU A 210 -8.00 1.87 32.04
N HIS A 211 -8.05 0.99 33.02
CA HIS A 211 -8.11 1.37 34.43
C HIS A 211 -6.69 1.65 34.90
N VAL A 212 -6.44 2.82 35.45
CA VAL A 212 -5.11 3.25 35.93
C VAL A 212 -5.19 3.52 37.40
N GLU A 213 -4.16 3.08 38.13
CA GLU A 213 -4.05 3.25 39.58
C GLU A 213 -2.71 3.94 39.90
N GLU A 214 -2.74 4.79 40.90
CA GLU A 214 -1.55 5.51 41.42
C GLU A 214 -0.78 6.26 40.34
N GLY A 215 -1.36 7.34 39.84
CA GLY A 215 -0.78 8.07 38.71
C GLY A 215 -0.65 9.56 38.94
N THR A 216 0.10 10.17 38.02
CA THR A 216 0.31 11.61 37.94
C THR A 216 -0.12 12.08 36.55
N ARG A 217 -0.95 13.10 36.52
CA ARG A 217 -1.39 13.78 35.29
C ARG A 217 -0.70 15.13 35.21
N ILE A 218 0.01 15.36 34.12
CA ILE A 218 0.70 16.62 33.83
C ILE A 218 0.03 17.22 32.62
N THR A 219 -0.54 18.41 32.79
CA THR A 219 -1.14 19.16 31.67
C THR A 219 -0.16 20.25 31.23
N TYR A 220 -0.02 20.43 29.93
CA TYR A 220 0.87 21.40 29.31
C TYR A 220 0.08 22.52 28.62
N GLU A 221 0.61 23.73 28.68
CA GLU A 221 0.17 24.87 27.87
C GLU A 221 1.38 25.29 27.00
N GLY A 222 1.35 24.85 25.74
CA GLY A 222 2.53 24.91 24.88
C GLY A 222 3.66 24.01 25.40
N SER A 223 4.83 24.57 25.69
CA SER A 223 5.99 23.84 26.23
C SER A 223 6.12 23.91 27.78
N ARG A 224 5.19 24.55 28.47
CA ARG A 224 5.27 24.72 29.93
C ARG A 224 4.27 23.84 30.66
N PRO A 225 4.66 23.12 31.70
CA PRO A 225 3.73 22.37 32.54
C PRO A 225 2.83 23.38 33.32
N ARG A 226 1.51 23.19 33.19
CA ARG A 226 0.51 24.05 33.82
C ARG A 226 0.00 23.47 35.15
N THR A 227 -0.31 22.18 35.13
CA THR A 227 -0.92 21.51 36.28
C THR A 227 -0.31 20.14 36.46
N LEU A 228 -0.01 19.80 37.71
CA LEU A 228 0.42 18.49 38.15
C LEU A 228 -0.59 17.98 39.16
N ALA A 229 -1.39 16.98 38.76
CA ALA A 229 -2.41 16.37 39.62
C ALA A 229 -2.06 14.91 39.87
N ARG A 230 -2.05 14.48 41.12
CA ARG A 230 -1.98 13.07 41.50
C ARG A 230 -3.37 12.49 41.63
N PHE A 231 -3.57 11.27 41.16
CA PHE A 231 -4.84 10.55 41.29
C PHE A 231 -4.59 9.12 41.79
N GLN A 232 -5.55 8.60 42.55
CA GLN A 232 -5.49 7.22 43.06
C GLN A 232 -6.08 6.21 42.06
N ARG A 233 -7.14 6.62 41.37
CA ARG A 233 -7.78 5.81 40.30
C ARG A 233 -8.24 6.69 39.16
N GLY A 234 -8.12 6.19 37.96
CA GLY A 234 -8.61 6.84 36.77
C GLY A 234 -9.03 5.81 35.73
N GLU A 235 -9.96 6.20 34.88
CA GLU A 235 -10.41 5.39 33.75
C GLU A 235 -10.14 6.16 32.47
N LEU A 236 -9.45 5.51 31.54
CA LEU A 236 -9.18 6.06 30.22
C LEU A 236 -9.84 5.18 29.18
N VAL A 237 -10.92 5.67 28.59
CA VAL A 237 -11.56 4.99 27.46
C VAL A 237 -10.68 5.16 26.23
N LEU A 238 -10.06 4.08 25.79
CA LEU A 238 -9.26 4.04 24.59
C LEU A 238 -10.17 3.67 23.43
N LYS A 239 -10.66 4.69 22.72
CA LYS A 239 -11.45 4.51 21.51
C LYS A 239 -10.49 4.33 20.34
N ASP A 240 -10.78 3.31 19.51
CA ASP A 240 -10.13 3.09 18.23
C ASP A 240 -8.60 2.94 18.32
N LEU A 241 -8.14 1.99 19.16
CA LEU A 241 -6.73 1.61 19.24
C LEU A 241 -6.23 1.15 17.89
N THR A 242 -5.21 1.81 17.38
CA THR A 242 -4.52 1.42 16.15
C THR A 242 -3.33 0.55 16.53
N PHE A 243 -3.41 -0.74 16.19
CA PHE A 243 -2.37 -1.73 16.50
C PHE A 243 -1.31 -1.86 15.41
N ASP A 244 -1.52 -1.20 14.30
CA ASP A 244 -0.57 -1.12 13.21
C ASP A 244 -0.03 0.32 13.11
N PRO A 245 1.04 0.64 13.86
CA PRO A 245 1.64 1.98 13.85
C PRO A 245 2.25 2.35 12.50
N TRP A 246 2.43 1.37 11.61
CA TRP A 246 2.99 1.54 10.28
C TRP A 246 1.92 1.79 9.21
N GLN A 247 0.65 1.55 9.52
CA GLN A 247 -0.43 1.86 8.58
C GLN A 247 -0.76 3.35 8.59
N ASN A 248 -0.58 3.95 7.42
CA ASN A 248 -1.10 5.28 7.15
C ASN A 248 -2.64 5.27 7.26
N PRO A 249 -3.24 5.94 8.25
CA PRO A 249 -4.70 5.97 8.43
C PRO A 249 -5.43 6.51 7.20
N ALA A 250 -4.79 7.34 6.40
CA ALA A 250 -5.31 7.85 5.15
C ALA A 250 -5.57 6.76 4.08
N ASN A 251 -4.92 5.60 4.17
CA ASN A 251 -5.17 4.48 3.24
C ASN A 251 -6.58 3.86 3.39
N ARG A 252 -7.25 4.07 4.52
CA ARG A 252 -8.61 3.56 4.80
C ARG A 252 -9.70 4.51 4.39
N MET A 253 -9.35 5.77 4.18
CA MET A 253 -10.28 6.80 3.77
C MET A 253 -10.62 6.63 2.30
N THR A 254 -11.87 6.87 1.95
CA THR A 254 -12.29 7.05 0.56
C THR A 254 -11.74 8.37 0.00
N LEU A 255 -11.74 8.54 -1.32
CA LEU A 255 -11.33 9.83 -1.93
C LEU A 255 -12.13 11.03 -1.38
N ALA A 256 -13.43 10.82 -1.13
CA ALA A 256 -14.27 11.88 -0.58
C ALA A 256 -13.85 12.28 0.84
N GLU A 257 -13.53 11.30 1.68
CA GLU A 257 -13.03 11.51 3.04
C GLU A 257 -11.65 12.15 3.05
N LEU A 258 -10.72 11.65 2.24
CA LEU A 258 -9.38 12.24 2.08
C LEU A 258 -9.46 13.70 1.65
N ARG A 259 -10.32 14.02 0.67
CA ARG A 259 -10.51 15.40 0.21
C ARG A 259 -11.01 16.30 1.34
N LYS A 260 -11.99 15.85 2.12
CA LYS A 260 -12.51 16.60 3.27
C LYS A 260 -11.43 16.80 4.34
N GLU A 261 -10.66 15.76 4.64
CA GLU A 261 -9.61 15.83 5.65
C GLU A 261 -8.48 16.78 5.23
N VAL A 262 -8.03 16.72 3.97
CA VAL A 262 -7.05 17.68 3.43
C VAL A 262 -7.56 19.11 3.54
N GLN A 263 -8.85 19.35 3.23
CA GLN A 263 -9.44 20.69 3.37
C GLN A 263 -9.49 21.13 4.83
N ARG A 264 -9.90 20.24 5.74
CA ARG A 264 -9.96 20.50 7.19
C ARG A 264 -8.59 20.88 7.75
N LEU A 265 -7.56 20.11 7.44
CA LEU A 265 -6.18 20.36 7.90
C LEU A 265 -5.65 21.69 7.37
N ARG A 266 -5.90 21.98 6.08
CA ARG A 266 -5.50 23.30 5.49
C ARG A 266 -6.20 24.48 6.13
N GLN A 267 -7.50 24.36 6.48
CA GLN A 267 -8.23 25.40 7.21
C GLN A 267 -7.68 25.65 8.62
N MET A 268 -7.14 24.61 9.25
CA MET A 268 -6.46 24.72 10.56
C MET A 268 -5.00 25.21 10.45
N GLY A 269 -4.52 25.52 9.25
CA GLY A 269 -3.12 25.95 9.02
C GLY A 269 -2.11 24.80 9.14
N VAL A 270 -2.57 23.53 9.16
CA VAL A 270 -1.71 22.35 9.25
C VAL A 270 -1.36 21.86 7.84
N ARG A 271 -0.09 21.50 7.63
CA ARG A 271 0.35 20.90 6.37
C ARG A 271 -0.19 19.47 6.28
N ALA A 272 -1.00 19.19 5.26
CA ALA A 272 -1.66 17.89 5.02
C ALA A 272 -0.86 17.01 4.04
N GLY A 273 0.47 16.87 4.26
CA GLY A 273 1.34 16.15 3.32
C GLY A 273 0.99 14.69 3.19
N LEU A 274 0.71 14.04 4.30
CA LEU A 274 0.34 12.62 4.35
C LEU A 274 -0.98 12.36 3.58
N GLU A 275 -2.03 13.09 3.92
CA GLU A 275 -3.36 12.94 3.37
C GLU A 275 -3.41 13.38 1.89
N ALA A 276 -2.77 14.51 1.57
CA ALA A 276 -2.73 15.02 0.20
C ALA A 276 -1.92 14.10 -0.72
N THR A 277 -0.77 13.58 -0.27
CA THR A 277 0.03 12.63 -1.04
C THR A 277 -0.77 11.35 -1.26
N THR A 278 -1.43 10.82 -0.23
CA THR A 278 -2.29 9.63 -0.34
C THR A 278 -3.44 9.87 -1.31
N TYR A 279 -4.09 11.05 -1.27
CA TYR A 279 -5.15 11.43 -2.21
C TYR A 279 -4.68 11.38 -3.66
N TYR A 280 -3.56 12.01 -3.99
CA TYR A 280 -3.03 12.00 -5.36
C TYR A 280 -2.53 10.63 -5.80
N ARG A 281 -1.98 9.83 -4.89
CA ARG A 281 -1.53 8.46 -5.16
C ARG A 281 -2.67 7.53 -5.57
N ARG A 282 -3.89 7.72 -5.08
CA ARG A 282 -5.06 6.95 -5.50
C ARG A 282 -5.31 7.00 -7.00
N PHE A 283 -4.90 8.08 -7.64
CA PHE A 283 -4.96 8.23 -9.11
C PHE A 283 -3.64 7.80 -9.77
N ALA A 284 -2.52 8.20 -9.21
CA ALA A 284 -1.21 7.99 -9.81
C ALA A 284 -0.82 6.51 -9.85
N GLU A 285 -1.10 5.73 -8.81
CA GLU A 285 -0.74 4.31 -8.74
C GLU A 285 -1.41 3.47 -9.84
N PRO A 286 -2.73 3.53 -10.06
CA PRO A 286 -3.35 2.82 -11.18
C PRO A 286 -2.87 3.31 -12.55
N LEU A 287 -2.70 4.63 -12.72
CA LEU A 287 -2.23 5.23 -13.98
C LEU A 287 -0.79 4.83 -14.34
N ALA A 288 -0.06 4.20 -13.44
CA ALA A 288 1.24 3.62 -13.78
C ALA A 288 1.13 2.55 -14.89
N ALA A 289 0.03 1.77 -14.97
CA ALA A 289 -0.09 0.71 -15.96
C ALA A 289 -0.01 1.18 -17.43
N PRO A 290 -0.78 2.18 -17.90
CA PRO A 290 -0.60 2.69 -19.26
C PRO A 290 0.75 3.39 -19.48
N VAL A 291 1.31 4.03 -18.44
CA VAL A 291 2.67 4.59 -18.50
C VAL A 291 3.70 3.50 -18.73
N PHE A 292 3.55 2.37 -18.06
CA PHE A 292 4.40 1.18 -18.26
C PHE A 292 4.30 0.60 -19.65
N ALA A 293 3.10 0.60 -20.26
CA ALA A 293 2.94 0.18 -21.63
C ALA A 293 3.78 1.05 -22.58
N LEU A 294 3.69 2.37 -22.44
CA LEU A 294 4.48 3.31 -23.24
C LEU A 294 5.99 3.11 -23.02
N PHE A 295 6.41 2.97 -21.77
CA PHE A 295 7.81 2.77 -21.41
C PHE A 295 8.37 1.43 -21.96
N ALA A 296 7.66 0.32 -21.72
CA ALA A 296 8.12 -1.00 -22.12
C ALA A 296 8.21 -1.14 -23.66
N VAL A 297 7.18 -0.65 -24.37
CA VAL A 297 7.16 -0.68 -25.83
C VAL A 297 8.21 0.28 -26.42
N GLY A 298 8.35 1.47 -25.85
CA GLY A 298 9.40 2.42 -26.24
C GLY A 298 10.81 1.83 -26.08
N LEU A 299 11.05 1.16 -24.96
CA LEU A 299 12.31 0.50 -24.67
C LEU A 299 12.58 -0.67 -25.62
N ALA A 300 11.56 -1.49 -25.90
CA ALA A 300 11.68 -2.60 -26.86
C ALA A 300 12.08 -2.09 -28.24
N PHE A 301 11.44 -1.05 -28.76
CA PHE A 301 11.80 -0.46 -30.04
C PHE A 301 13.18 0.18 -30.06
N TYR A 302 13.59 0.80 -28.96
CA TYR A 302 14.93 1.34 -28.85
C TYR A 302 16.00 0.25 -28.89
N LEU A 303 15.75 -0.88 -28.22
CA LEU A 303 16.69 -2.03 -28.19
C LEU A 303 16.72 -2.82 -29.48
N LEU A 304 15.67 -2.78 -30.33
CA LEU A 304 15.63 -3.45 -31.63
C LEU A 304 16.72 -2.98 -32.60
N GLY A 305 17.24 -1.77 -32.44
CA GLY A 305 18.39 -1.26 -33.20
C GLY A 305 19.72 -1.97 -32.87
N GLY A 306 19.78 -2.74 -31.80
CA GLY A 306 20.92 -3.56 -31.37
C GLY A 306 20.59 -5.05 -31.31
N SER A 307 21.61 -5.89 -31.13
CA SER A 307 21.47 -7.34 -30.89
C SER A 307 21.24 -7.69 -29.41
N ARG A 308 20.71 -6.75 -28.62
CA ARG A 308 20.59 -6.90 -27.16
C ARG A 308 19.14 -7.09 -26.77
N SER A 309 18.83 -8.14 -26.03
CA SER A 309 17.62 -8.29 -25.25
C SER A 309 17.86 -7.82 -23.80
N LEU A 310 16.79 -7.40 -23.13
CA LEU A 310 16.90 -6.97 -21.74
C LEU A 310 17.26 -8.12 -20.79
N GLY A 311 16.83 -9.33 -21.12
CA GLY A 311 16.90 -10.46 -20.20
C GLY A 311 16.13 -10.22 -18.89
N LEU A 312 15.89 -11.28 -18.14
CA LEU A 312 15.12 -11.24 -16.89
C LEU A 312 15.75 -10.29 -15.83
N VAL A 313 17.07 -10.25 -15.78
CA VAL A 313 17.80 -9.37 -14.82
C VAL A 313 17.54 -7.89 -15.13
N GLY A 314 17.58 -7.49 -16.39
CA GLY A 314 17.29 -6.12 -16.79
C GLY A 314 15.85 -5.69 -16.44
N VAL A 315 14.88 -6.60 -16.62
CA VAL A 315 13.49 -6.39 -16.21
C VAL A 315 13.39 -6.15 -14.70
N ALA A 316 14.03 -7.00 -13.90
CA ALA A 316 14.02 -6.86 -12.44
C ALA A 316 14.66 -5.54 -11.98
N VAL A 317 15.79 -5.14 -12.57
CA VAL A 317 16.49 -3.89 -12.26
C VAL A 317 15.62 -2.68 -12.60
N LEU A 318 14.97 -2.65 -13.75
CA LEU A 318 14.08 -1.54 -14.14
C LEU A 318 12.85 -1.42 -13.22
N THR A 319 12.27 -2.56 -12.86
CA THR A 319 11.15 -2.60 -11.92
C THR A 319 11.57 -2.09 -10.54
N PHE A 320 12.76 -2.49 -10.08
CA PHE A 320 13.33 -1.99 -8.83
C PHE A 320 13.51 -0.47 -8.83
N PHE A 321 14.08 0.11 -9.89
CA PHE A 321 14.26 1.57 -9.97
C PHE A 321 12.94 2.33 -9.99
N TYR A 322 11.91 1.80 -10.65
CA TYR A 322 10.58 2.40 -10.56
C TYR A 322 10.07 2.44 -9.12
N TYR A 323 10.17 1.30 -8.41
CA TYR A 323 9.74 1.24 -7.01
C TYR A 323 10.55 2.13 -6.08
N ALA A 324 11.83 2.23 -6.32
CA ALA A 324 12.71 3.11 -5.54
C ALA A 324 12.26 4.58 -5.71
N THR A 325 12.05 5.03 -6.95
CA THR A 325 11.55 6.39 -7.23
C THR A 325 10.18 6.65 -6.63
N TRP A 326 9.28 5.67 -6.74
CA TRP A 326 7.96 5.75 -6.16
C TRP A 326 7.99 5.82 -4.62
N SER A 327 8.82 5.00 -3.99
CA SER A 327 8.95 4.96 -2.52
C SER A 327 9.56 6.25 -1.97
N VAL A 328 10.60 6.76 -2.62
CA VAL A 328 11.22 8.05 -2.25
C VAL A 328 10.22 9.20 -2.41
N GLY A 329 9.55 9.27 -3.55
CA GLY A 329 8.51 10.29 -3.79
C GLY A 329 7.44 10.27 -2.71
N ARG A 330 6.93 9.08 -2.36
CA ARG A 330 5.95 8.89 -1.30
C ARG A 330 6.43 9.47 0.03
N ILE A 331 7.62 9.07 0.48
CA ILE A 331 8.16 9.51 1.79
C ILE A 331 8.34 11.02 1.81
N MET A 332 8.89 11.59 0.73
CA MET A 332 9.09 13.04 0.63
C MET A 332 7.77 13.82 0.63
N GLY A 333 6.74 13.32 -0.02
CA GLY A 333 5.41 13.93 -0.03
C GLY A 333 4.72 13.84 1.33
N GLU A 334 4.73 12.67 1.96
CA GLU A 334 4.17 12.44 3.28
C GLU A 334 4.82 13.32 4.36
N GLN A 335 6.12 13.58 4.24
CA GLN A 335 6.89 14.45 5.13
C GLN A 335 6.81 15.96 4.77
N ASN A 336 6.05 16.34 3.75
CA ASN A 336 5.98 17.72 3.23
C ASN A 336 7.34 18.26 2.71
N ALA A 337 8.27 17.39 2.34
CA ALA A 337 9.55 17.77 1.71
C ALA A 337 9.40 18.01 0.20
N LEU A 338 8.38 17.41 -0.43
CA LEU A 338 8.02 17.60 -1.84
C LEU A 338 6.53 17.91 -1.93
N ASP A 339 6.15 18.67 -2.97
CA ASP A 339 4.73 18.90 -3.26
C ASP A 339 3.98 17.57 -3.42
N PRO A 340 2.83 17.36 -2.77
CA PRO A 340 2.11 16.09 -2.77
C PRO A 340 1.71 15.60 -4.18
N PHE A 341 1.41 16.50 -5.12
CA PHE A 341 1.09 16.12 -6.50
C PHE A 341 2.35 15.60 -7.21
N LEU A 342 3.47 16.32 -7.13
CA LEU A 342 4.73 15.88 -7.70
C LEU A 342 5.25 14.61 -7.05
N ALA A 343 5.06 14.45 -5.75
CA ALA A 343 5.41 13.25 -5.01
C ALA A 343 4.67 12.01 -5.51
N ALA A 344 3.39 12.16 -5.85
CA ALA A 344 2.54 11.08 -6.35
C ALA A 344 2.74 10.79 -7.84
N PHE A 345 2.73 11.82 -8.69
CA PHE A 345 2.79 11.68 -10.15
C PHE A 345 4.21 11.71 -10.71
N GLY A 346 5.21 12.15 -9.94
CA GLY A 346 6.60 12.27 -10.38
C GLY A 346 7.14 11.01 -11.08
N PRO A 347 7.00 9.81 -10.49
CA PRO A 347 7.41 8.57 -11.14
C PRO A 347 6.71 8.35 -12.50
N ASN A 348 5.39 8.57 -12.58
CA ASN A 348 4.65 8.44 -13.84
C ASN A 348 5.11 9.43 -14.89
N LEU A 349 5.37 10.68 -14.51
CA LEU A 349 5.89 11.71 -15.42
C LEU A 349 7.28 11.34 -15.92
N LEU A 350 8.17 10.88 -15.02
CA LEU A 350 9.53 10.49 -15.37
C LEU A 350 9.53 9.30 -16.35
N TYR A 351 8.83 8.21 -16.00
CA TYR A 351 8.80 7.00 -16.84
C TYR A 351 7.98 7.19 -18.11
N GLY A 352 6.93 8.02 -18.08
CA GLY A 352 6.16 8.41 -19.25
C GLY A 352 7.00 9.24 -20.24
N ALA A 353 7.73 10.23 -19.75
CA ALA A 353 8.64 11.04 -20.58
C ALA A 353 9.77 10.17 -21.16
N LEU A 354 10.38 9.30 -20.35
CA LEU A 354 11.41 8.38 -20.80
C LEU A 354 10.87 7.40 -21.84
N GLY A 355 9.69 6.83 -21.61
CA GLY A 355 9.01 5.94 -22.57
C GLY A 355 8.72 6.62 -23.90
N LEU A 356 8.20 7.84 -23.84
CA LEU A 356 7.95 8.64 -25.05
C LEU A 356 9.26 8.97 -25.81
N PHE A 357 10.30 9.36 -25.09
CA PHE A 357 11.62 9.62 -25.67
C PHE A 357 12.18 8.40 -26.37
N LEU A 358 12.14 7.24 -25.74
CA LEU A 358 12.60 5.96 -26.31
C LEU A 358 11.75 5.55 -27.52
N PHE A 359 10.43 5.73 -27.45
CA PHE A 359 9.51 5.41 -28.53
C PHE A 359 9.77 6.29 -29.77
N LEU A 360 10.02 7.58 -29.58
CA LEU A 360 10.33 8.52 -30.66
C LEU A 360 11.78 8.34 -31.16
N GLY A 361 12.74 8.10 -30.26
CA GLY A 361 14.15 7.94 -30.60
C GLY A 361 14.47 6.67 -31.39
N GLY A 362 13.69 5.61 -31.23
CA GLY A 362 13.79 4.39 -32.02
C GLY A 362 13.42 4.54 -33.51
N ARG A 363 13.13 5.74 -33.99
CA ARG A 363 12.81 6.04 -35.39
C ARG A 363 14.03 6.12 -36.32
N ARG A 364 15.25 5.94 -35.82
CA ARG A 364 16.49 5.97 -36.62
C ARG A 364 16.89 4.59 -37.09
#